data_5b08fb3c7d173634be5a71a112605a5b
#
_entry.id   5b08fb3c7d173634be5a71a112605a5b
#
_cell.length_a   1.000
_cell.length_b   1.000
_cell.length_c   1.000
_cell.angle_alpha   90.00
_cell.angle_beta   90.00
_cell.angle_gamma   90.00
#
_symmetry.space_group_name_H-M   'P 1'
#
loop_
_entity.id
_entity.type
_entity.pdbx_description
1 polymer ?
#
loop_
_entity_poly.entity_id
_entity_poly.type
_entity_poly.pdbx_seq_one_letter_code
_entity_poly.pdbx_strand_id
1 'polypeptide(L)'
;KSLIYKNKNTSLDKNKYINDFKKFNLELNHFTKIIIYKTIEENGIKLSVLSTELACFFKNYIDDDEYVDSLVEVLGELADNSLSHGESDCLIDINIETVYNRKNPSPNKYISLDIVIVNFDKKLLGDRIKDKFFNNDFKGSPKTEKLLNTALENHKSKFSESYTFDDFCNCASFQWRVSSRQSSSDSFAGTGLTTLIDGLINKSESVYCYVYSGNKIINFINGMVSLDENRFIGFNKENDFLNKIPDKSSITRSNYNLNGVLYNLNFIVKK
;
A
#
# COMPACT_ATOMS: atom_id res chain seq x y z
N LYS A 1 -19.93 6.64 -0.78
CA LYS A 1 -20.45 7.19 0.49
C LYS A 1 -20.43 6.12 1.55
N SER A 2 -19.45 6.26 2.42
CA SER A 2 -18.94 5.41 3.50
C SER A 2 -19.90 4.38 4.08
N LEU A 3 -19.65 3.12 3.81
CA LEU A 3 -20.11 1.94 4.54
C LEU A 3 -19.56 1.89 6.00
N ILE A 4 -18.61 2.76 6.32
CA ILE A 4 -17.93 2.81 7.62
C ILE A 4 -18.76 3.49 8.70
N TYR A 5 -19.85 4.20 8.39
CA TYR A 5 -20.49 5.13 9.31
C TYR A 5 -21.89 4.75 9.83
N LYS A 6 -22.40 3.59 9.55
CA LYS A 6 -23.70 3.20 10.18
C LYS A 6 -23.62 1.83 10.81
N ASN A 7 -23.28 1.81 12.05
CA ASN A 7 -23.90 1.05 13.15
C ASN A 7 -22.88 0.59 14.19
N LYS A 8 -22.99 1.21 15.34
CA LYS A 8 -22.27 0.79 16.54
C LYS A 8 -22.73 -0.57 17.11
N ASN A 9 -23.76 -1.22 16.58
CA ASN A 9 -24.37 -2.40 17.21
C ASN A 9 -25.01 -3.43 16.28
N THR A 10 -24.68 -3.51 15.00
CA THR A 10 -25.11 -4.64 14.18
C THR A 10 -23.89 -5.42 13.73
N SER A 11 -23.83 -6.69 14.13
CA SER A 11 -22.95 -7.65 13.46
C SER A 11 -23.25 -7.57 11.97
N LEU A 12 -22.30 -7.08 11.16
CA LEU A 12 -22.38 -7.14 9.71
C LEU A 12 -22.61 -8.62 9.35
N ASP A 13 -23.77 -8.93 8.76
CA ASP A 13 -23.97 -10.23 8.16
C ASP A 13 -22.99 -10.34 6.98
N LYS A 14 -21.87 -11.00 7.24
CA LYS A 14 -20.77 -11.20 6.31
C LYS A 14 -21.23 -11.81 5.00
N ASN A 15 -22.19 -12.73 5.06
CA ASN A 15 -22.71 -13.43 3.88
C ASN A 15 -23.60 -12.52 3.05
N LYS A 16 -24.43 -11.70 3.70
CA LYS A 16 -25.24 -10.71 3.01
C LYS A 16 -24.37 -9.66 2.33
N TYR A 17 -23.35 -9.16 3.04
CA TYR A 17 -22.38 -8.21 2.50
C TYR A 17 -21.65 -8.78 1.28
N ILE A 18 -21.13 -10.01 1.36
CA ILE A 18 -20.46 -10.70 0.24
C ILE A 18 -21.42 -10.89 -0.94
N ASN A 19 -22.67 -11.24 -0.70
CA ASN A 19 -23.65 -11.45 -1.77
C ASN A 19 -24.11 -10.14 -2.41
N ASP A 20 -24.24 -9.08 -1.63
CA ASP A 20 -24.57 -7.75 -2.16
C ASP A 20 -23.39 -7.20 -2.99
N PHE A 21 -22.14 -7.43 -2.57
CA PHE A 21 -20.94 -7.09 -3.34
C PHE A 21 -20.82 -7.92 -4.64
N LYS A 22 -21.15 -9.22 -4.62
CA LYS A 22 -21.16 -10.04 -5.85
C LYS A 22 -22.14 -9.50 -6.89
N LYS A 23 -23.26 -8.91 -6.47
CA LYS A 23 -24.19 -8.25 -7.40
C LYS A 23 -23.62 -6.94 -7.95
N PHE A 24 -22.89 -6.18 -7.16
CA PHE A 24 -22.23 -4.93 -7.58
C PHE A 24 -21.13 -5.18 -8.62
N ASN A 25 -20.38 -6.29 -8.50
CA ASN A 25 -19.31 -6.68 -9.44
C ASN A 25 -19.79 -7.02 -10.85
N LEU A 26 -21.10 -7.14 -11.09
CA LEU A 26 -21.66 -7.37 -12.41
C LEU A 26 -21.86 -6.08 -13.22
N GLU A 27 -21.73 -4.92 -12.60
CA GLU A 27 -21.85 -3.63 -13.26
C GLU A 27 -20.45 -3.02 -13.49
N LEU A 28 -19.91 -3.27 -14.70
CA LEU A 28 -18.93 -2.49 -15.47
C LEU A 28 -17.95 -1.59 -14.67
N ASN A 29 -16.66 -1.81 -14.86
CA ASN A 29 -15.55 -0.98 -14.39
C ASN A 29 -15.20 -1.12 -12.89
N HIS A 30 -15.78 -2.08 -12.19
CA HIS A 30 -15.60 -2.26 -10.77
C HIS A 30 -15.19 -3.70 -10.43
N PHE A 31 -14.12 -3.83 -9.65
CA PHE A 31 -13.63 -5.10 -9.11
C PHE A 31 -13.61 -5.03 -7.59
N THR A 32 -14.25 -5.98 -6.92
CA THR A 32 -14.22 -6.08 -5.47
C THR A 32 -13.97 -7.51 -5.04
N LYS A 33 -13.01 -7.71 -4.15
CA LYS A 33 -12.71 -9.03 -3.59
C LYS A 33 -12.39 -8.94 -2.10
N ILE A 34 -13.02 -9.82 -1.32
CA ILE A 34 -12.65 -10.05 0.08
C ILE A 34 -11.90 -11.37 0.13
N ILE A 35 -10.67 -11.32 0.61
CA ILE A 35 -9.82 -12.47 0.85
C ILE A 35 -9.88 -12.80 2.33
N ILE A 36 -10.41 -13.96 2.66
CA ILE A 36 -10.60 -14.40 4.04
C ILE A 36 -9.37 -15.18 4.47
N TYR A 37 -8.67 -14.70 5.49
CA TYR A 37 -7.42 -15.29 6.00
C TYR A 37 -7.58 -16.77 6.34
N LYS A 38 -8.60 -17.14 7.12
CA LYS A 38 -8.86 -18.54 7.50
C LYS A 38 -9.08 -19.47 6.30
N THR A 39 -9.69 -18.97 5.22
CA THR A 39 -9.94 -19.78 4.02
C THR A 39 -8.64 -20.11 3.28
N ILE A 40 -7.64 -19.24 3.38
CA ILE A 40 -6.30 -19.48 2.80
C ILE A 40 -5.56 -20.56 3.58
N GLU A 41 -5.57 -20.49 4.91
CA GLU A 41 -4.95 -21.54 5.74
C GLU A 41 -5.56 -22.92 5.51
N GLU A 42 -6.90 -23.00 5.41
CA GLU A 42 -7.63 -24.27 5.27
C GLU A 42 -7.60 -24.83 3.86
N ASN A 43 -7.67 -24.01 2.81
CA ASN A 43 -7.86 -24.45 1.43
C ASN A 43 -6.69 -24.17 0.49
N GLY A 44 -5.63 -23.52 0.96
CA GLY A 44 -4.44 -23.22 0.14
C GLY A 44 -4.77 -22.38 -1.11
N ILE A 45 -5.75 -21.46 -1.02
CA ILE A 45 -6.10 -20.57 -2.13
C ILE A 45 -4.89 -19.72 -2.47
N LYS A 46 -4.30 -20.00 -3.62
CA LYS A 46 -3.08 -19.33 -4.06
C LYS A 46 -3.39 -17.88 -4.44
N LEU A 47 -2.60 -16.94 -3.99
CA LEU A 47 -2.60 -15.54 -4.46
C LEU A 47 -2.46 -15.44 -5.98
N SER A 48 -1.91 -16.49 -6.64
CA SER A 48 -1.87 -16.59 -8.10
C SER A 48 -3.24 -16.49 -8.79
N VAL A 49 -4.31 -16.93 -8.12
CA VAL A 49 -5.68 -16.75 -8.62
C VAL A 49 -6.08 -15.29 -8.64
N LEU A 50 -5.76 -14.56 -7.55
CA LEU A 50 -5.98 -13.12 -7.47
C LEU A 50 -5.22 -12.37 -8.57
N SER A 51 -3.95 -12.69 -8.78
CA SER A 51 -3.13 -12.07 -9.83
C SER A 51 -3.73 -12.29 -11.23
N THR A 52 -4.23 -13.49 -11.51
CA THR A 52 -4.90 -13.79 -12.78
C THR A 52 -6.18 -12.98 -12.95
N GLU A 53 -7.02 -12.90 -11.92
CA GLU A 53 -8.28 -12.14 -11.94
C GLU A 53 -8.02 -10.64 -12.15
N LEU A 54 -7.03 -10.07 -11.45
CA LEU A 54 -6.63 -8.67 -11.59
C LEU A 54 -6.08 -8.38 -13.00
N ALA A 55 -5.21 -9.24 -13.52
CA ALA A 55 -4.68 -9.10 -14.88
C ALA A 55 -5.80 -9.10 -15.92
N CYS A 56 -6.73 -10.06 -15.82
CA CYS A 56 -7.90 -10.13 -16.71
C CYS A 56 -8.77 -8.87 -16.60
N PHE A 57 -8.97 -8.36 -15.39
CA PHE A 57 -9.75 -7.15 -15.18
C PHE A 57 -9.09 -5.92 -15.82
N PHE A 58 -7.82 -5.65 -15.51
CA PHE A 58 -7.12 -4.46 -15.99
C PHE A 58 -6.91 -4.45 -17.51
N LYS A 59 -6.63 -5.60 -18.14
CA LYS A 59 -6.47 -5.73 -19.60
C LYS A 59 -7.72 -5.35 -20.43
N ASN A 60 -8.88 -5.23 -19.80
CA ASN A 60 -10.06 -4.68 -20.46
C ASN A 60 -10.01 -3.15 -20.63
N TYR A 61 -9.12 -2.46 -19.89
CA TYR A 61 -9.11 -1.00 -19.80
C TYR A 61 -7.77 -0.37 -20.11
N ILE A 62 -6.68 -1.10 -19.96
CA ILE A 62 -5.28 -0.64 -20.07
C ILE A 62 -4.60 -1.48 -21.14
N ASP A 63 -4.09 -0.82 -22.18
CA ASP A 63 -3.40 -1.46 -23.30
C ASP A 63 -1.91 -1.71 -23.00
N ASP A 64 -1.33 -1.04 -21.99
CA ASP A 64 0.07 -1.20 -21.57
C ASP A 64 0.23 -2.42 -20.64
N ASP A 65 0.69 -3.53 -21.21
CA ASP A 65 0.91 -4.79 -20.47
C ASP A 65 1.91 -4.62 -19.31
N GLU A 66 2.97 -3.83 -19.47
CA GLU A 66 3.99 -3.61 -18.42
C GLU A 66 3.38 -2.84 -17.23
N TYR A 67 2.49 -1.88 -17.52
CA TYR A 67 1.78 -1.17 -16.48
C TYR A 67 0.78 -2.09 -15.75
N VAL A 68 0.07 -2.94 -16.48
CA VAL A 68 -0.82 -3.95 -15.90
C VAL A 68 -0.06 -4.92 -15.00
N ASP A 69 1.08 -5.44 -15.45
CA ASP A 69 1.90 -6.35 -14.66
C ASP A 69 2.40 -5.68 -13.36
N SER A 70 2.80 -4.41 -13.44
CA SER A 70 3.17 -3.62 -12.25
C SER A 70 2.00 -3.44 -11.27
N LEU A 71 0.77 -3.18 -11.77
CA LEU A 71 -0.45 -3.12 -10.93
C LEU A 71 -0.70 -4.45 -10.22
N VAL A 72 -0.65 -5.55 -10.96
CA VAL A 72 -0.90 -6.90 -10.44
C VAL A 72 0.14 -7.28 -9.38
N GLU A 73 1.42 -6.99 -9.62
CA GLU A 73 2.50 -7.23 -8.66
C GLU A 73 2.26 -6.46 -7.36
N VAL A 74 2.02 -5.14 -7.46
CA VAL A 74 1.78 -4.28 -6.29
C VAL A 74 0.56 -4.76 -5.50
N LEU A 75 -0.57 -4.98 -6.15
CA LEU A 75 -1.80 -5.39 -5.48
C LEU A 75 -1.67 -6.79 -4.85
N GLY A 76 -0.98 -7.69 -5.53
CA GLY A 76 -0.67 -9.03 -5.02
C GLY A 76 0.18 -8.97 -3.75
N GLU A 77 1.23 -8.14 -3.74
CA GLU A 77 2.10 -8.00 -2.57
C GLU A 77 1.39 -7.29 -1.40
N LEU A 78 0.59 -6.24 -1.67
CA LEU A 78 -0.19 -5.59 -0.62
C LEU A 78 -1.24 -6.52 0.00
N ALA A 79 -1.87 -7.37 -0.82
CA ALA A 79 -2.78 -8.40 -0.35
C ALA A 79 -2.03 -9.47 0.48
N ASP A 80 -0.89 -9.95 -0.01
CA ASP A 80 -0.06 -10.91 0.72
C ASP A 80 0.46 -10.34 2.06
N ASN A 81 0.84 -9.08 2.09
CA ASN A 81 1.22 -8.40 3.33
C ASN A 81 0.07 -8.39 4.35
N SER A 82 -1.17 -8.17 3.90
CA SER A 82 -2.34 -8.22 4.76
C SER A 82 -2.58 -9.60 5.36
N LEU A 83 -2.39 -10.64 4.56
CA LEU A 83 -2.61 -12.03 4.96
C LEU A 83 -1.46 -12.61 5.80
N SER A 84 -0.23 -12.47 5.30
CA SER A 84 0.96 -13.05 5.94
C SER A 84 1.39 -12.30 7.20
N HIS A 85 1.09 -11.03 7.26
CA HIS A 85 1.57 -10.14 8.30
C HIS A 85 0.46 -9.69 9.23
N GLY A 86 -0.72 -9.45 8.69
CA GLY A 86 -1.89 -9.05 9.44
C GLY A 86 -2.63 -10.20 10.07
N GLU A 87 -2.48 -11.42 9.55
CA GLU A 87 -3.33 -12.56 9.92
C GLU A 87 -4.82 -12.18 9.90
N SER A 88 -5.16 -11.31 8.95
CA SER A 88 -6.48 -10.68 8.86
C SER A 88 -7.06 -10.76 7.46
N ASP A 89 -8.38 -10.64 7.39
CA ASP A 89 -9.08 -10.55 6.10
C ASP A 89 -8.61 -9.29 5.35
N CYS A 90 -8.53 -9.37 4.02
CA CYS A 90 -8.15 -8.28 3.14
C CYS A 90 -9.30 -7.96 2.19
N LEU A 91 -9.69 -6.69 2.11
CA LEU A 91 -10.61 -6.16 1.11
C LEU A 91 -9.80 -5.45 0.04
N ILE A 92 -10.07 -5.79 -1.22
CA ILE A 92 -9.60 -5.07 -2.40
C ILE A 92 -10.83 -4.51 -3.11
N ASP A 93 -10.82 -3.21 -3.39
CA ASP A 93 -11.88 -2.51 -4.12
C ASP A 93 -11.25 -1.60 -5.17
N ILE A 94 -11.64 -1.80 -6.44
CA ILE A 94 -11.07 -1.09 -7.59
C ILE A 94 -12.20 -0.54 -8.43
N ASN A 95 -12.16 0.76 -8.72
CA ASN A 95 -13.05 1.42 -9.66
C ASN A 95 -12.23 2.06 -10.78
N ILE A 96 -12.72 1.92 -12.02
CA ILE A 96 -12.08 2.50 -13.21
C ILE A 96 -13.06 3.43 -13.89
N GLU A 97 -12.65 4.70 -14.08
CA GLU A 97 -13.48 5.70 -14.75
C GLU A 97 -12.72 6.35 -15.89
N THR A 98 -13.43 6.67 -16.98
CA THR A 98 -12.88 7.51 -18.05
C THR A 98 -12.84 8.96 -17.58
N VAL A 99 -11.69 9.59 -17.67
CA VAL A 99 -11.50 11.00 -17.26
C VAL A 99 -11.01 11.86 -18.41
N TYR A 100 -11.32 13.18 -18.28
CA TYR A 100 -10.77 14.19 -19.17
C TYR A 100 -9.51 14.77 -18.56
N ASN A 101 -8.39 14.65 -19.27
CA ASN A 101 -7.21 15.43 -18.90
C ASN A 101 -7.39 16.89 -19.34
N ARG A 102 -7.22 17.85 -18.42
CA ARG A 102 -7.34 19.28 -18.70
C ARG A 102 -6.35 19.77 -19.77
N LYS A 103 -5.18 19.14 -19.88
CA LYS A 103 -4.14 19.48 -20.86
C LYS A 103 -4.39 18.87 -22.24
N ASN A 104 -5.18 17.78 -22.29
CA ASN A 104 -5.51 17.09 -23.52
C ASN A 104 -6.96 16.60 -23.46
N PRO A 105 -7.93 17.42 -23.91
CA PRO A 105 -9.37 17.17 -23.73
C PRO A 105 -9.95 16.06 -24.62
N SER A 106 -9.09 15.19 -25.18
CA SER A 106 -9.59 14.06 -25.96
C SER A 106 -10.26 13.03 -25.03
N PRO A 107 -11.58 12.81 -25.15
CA PRO A 107 -12.25 11.76 -24.39
C PRO A 107 -11.64 10.41 -24.74
N ASN A 108 -11.63 9.50 -23.79
CA ASN A 108 -11.14 8.11 -23.93
C ASN A 108 -9.61 7.92 -24.02
N LYS A 109 -8.79 8.96 -23.80
CA LYS A 109 -7.33 8.82 -23.71
C LYS A 109 -6.80 8.54 -22.31
N TYR A 110 -7.59 8.84 -21.30
CA TYR A 110 -7.18 8.71 -19.90
C TYR A 110 -8.25 8.01 -19.08
N ILE A 111 -7.81 7.22 -18.14
CA ILE A 111 -8.65 6.59 -17.14
C ILE A 111 -8.17 6.97 -15.74
N SER A 112 -9.09 7.04 -14.78
CA SER A 112 -8.80 7.06 -13.35
C SER A 112 -8.90 5.65 -12.81
N LEU A 113 -7.88 5.24 -12.06
CA LEU A 113 -7.86 4.01 -11.30
C LEU A 113 -7.98 4.41 -9.82
N ASP A 114 -9.10 4.07 -9.20
CA ASP A 114 -9.32 4.26 -7.77
C ASP A 114 -9.23 2.90 -7.09
N ILE A 115 -8.14 2.67 -6.35
CA ILE A 115 -7.84 1.39 -5.73
C ILE A 115 -7.79 1.56 -4.22
N VAL A 116 -8.55 0.75 -3.50
CA VAL A 116 -8.52 0.69 -2.05
C VAL A 116 -8.21 -0.74 -1.62
N ILE A 117 -7.18 -0.89 -0.77
CA ILE A 117 -6.86 -2.15 -0.11
C ILE A 117 -6.92 -1.90 1.39
N VAL A 118 -7.69 -2.72 2.10
CA VAL A 118 -7.87 -2.59 3.55
C VAL A 118 -7.66 -3.93 4.22
N ASN A 119 -6.83 -3.95 5.24
CA ASN A 119 -6.84 -5.00 6.25
C ASN A 119 -7.34 -4.46 7.60
N PHE A 120 -7.87 -5.34 8.43
CA PHE A 120 -8.43 -4.99 9.75
C PHE A 120 -7.66 -5.69 10.86
N ASP A 121 -6.34 -5.48 10.87
CA ASP A 121 -5.46 -6.06 11.85
C ASP A 121 -5.36 -5.18 13.10
N LYS A 122 -4.91 -5.78 14.20
CA LYS A 122 -4.50 -5.05 15.40
C LYS A 122 -3.12 -4.40 15.24
N LYS A 123 -2.28 -4.95 14.34
CA LYS A 123 -0.95 -4.43 14.04
C LYS A 123 -1.03 -3.29 13.05
N LEU A 124 -0.38 -2.20 13.38
CA LEU A 124 -0.25 -1.04 12.51
C LEU A 124 0.95 -1.20 11.55
N LEU A 125 1.01 -0.36 10.55
CA LEU A 125 1.99 -0.42 9.45
C LEU A 125 3.44 -0.56 9.95
N GLY A 126 3.87 0.27 10.89
CA GLY A 126 5.26 0.31 11.39
C GLY A 126 5.56 -0.65 12.54
N ASP A 127 4.56 -1.33 13.11
CA ASP A 127 4.74 -2.10 14.35
C ASP A 127 5.79 -3.20 14.23
N ARG A 128 5.84 -3.91 13.10
CA ARG A 128 6.85 -4.96 12.88
C ARG A 128 8.26 -4.42 12.75
N ILE A 129 8.42 -3.25 12.14
CA ILE A 129 9.72 -2.57 12.05
C ILE A 129 10.16 -2.15 13.44
N LYS A 130 9.22 -1.65 14.23
CA LYS A 130 9.41 -1.30 15.64
C LYS A 130 9.87 -2.53 16.46
N ASP A 131 9.19 -3.67 16.29
CA ASP A 131 9.56 -4.94 16.93
C ASP A 131 10.99 -5.38 16.54
N LYS A 132 11.39 -5.23 15.27
CA LYS A 132 12.74 -5.53 14.80
C LYS A 132 13.80 -4.67 15.48
N PHE A 133 13.55 -3.38 15.64
CA PHE A 133 14.47 -2.48 16.36
C PHE A 133 14.58 -2.87 17.83
N PHE A 134 13.47 -3.20 18.50
CA PHE A 134 13.50 -3.58 19.92
C PHE A 134 14.19 -4.94 20.16
N ASN A 135 14.00 -5.89 19.25
CA ASN A 135 14.52 -7.26 19.38
C ASN A 135 15.88 -7.43 18.69
N ASN A 136 16.39 -6.39 18.02
CA ASN A 136 17.60 -6.45 17.18
C ASN A 136 17.57 -7.60 16.16
N ASP A 137 16.39 -7.84 15.53
CA ASP A 137 16.11 -8.96 14.65
C ASP A 137 15.88 -8.54 13.19
N PHE A 138 16.93 -8.03 12.56
CA PHE A 138 16.95 -7.71 11.11
C PHE A 138 17.54 -8.87 10.29
N LYS A 139 17.01 -10.07 10.45
CA LYS A 139 17.49 -11.25 9.70
C LYS A 139 17.27 -11.03 8.20
N GLY A 140 18.33 -11.17 7.41
CA GLY A 140 18.26 -11.30 5.96
C GLY A 140 18.94 -10.24 5.12
N SER A 141 19.22 -9.04 5.63
CA SER A 141 19.98 -8.01 4.88
C SER A 141 20.85 -7.13 5.78
N PRO A 142 22.09 -7.54 6.07
CA PRO A 142 23.00 -6.75 6.91
C PRO A 142 23.23 -5.32 6.38
N LYS A 143 23.19 -5.11 5.06
CA LYS A 143 23.31 -3.78 4.46
C LYS A 143 22.10 -2.92 4.81
N THR A 144 20.89 -3.44 4.65
CA THR A 144 19.64 -2.71 4.94
C THR A 144 19.54 -2.40 6.44
N GLU A 145 19.89 -3.37 7.30
CA GLU A 145 19.94 -3.17 8.75
C GLU A 145 20.88 -2.01 9.12
N LYS A 146 22.11 -2.02 8.59
CA LYS A 146 23.07 -0.95 8.83
C LYS A 146 22.51 0.41 8.40
N LEU A 147 21.90 0.51 7.24
CA LEU A 147 21.33 1.75 6.74
C LEU A 147 20.16 2.23 7.61
N LEU A 148 19.25 1.33 8.03
CA LEU A 148 18.15 1.69 8.92
C LEU A 148 18.62 2.13 10.30
N ASN A 149 19.62 1.46 10.87
CA ASN A 149 20.24 1.88 12.13
C ASN A 149 20.91 3.26 11.99
N THR A 150 21.61 3.52 10.88
CA THR A 150 22.18 4.83 10.59
C THR A 150 21.08 5.90 10.49
N ALA A 151 20.01 5.64 9.75
CA ALA A 151 18.88 6.55 9.66
C ALA A 151 18.25 6.82 11.03
N LEU A 152 18.03 5.78 11.85
CA LEU A 152 17.47 5.94 13.19
C LEU A 152 18.36 6.84 14.06
N GLU A 153 19.66 6.62 14.09
CA GLU A 153 20.58 7.49 14.86
C GLU A 153 20.51 8.95 14.42
N ASN A 154 20.45 9.20 13.10
CA ASN A 154 20.35 10.56 12.54
C ASN A 154 18.99 11.22 12.84
N HIS A 155 17.93 10.42 13.02
CA HIS A 155 16.57 10.91 13.29
C HIS A 155 16.28 11.09 14.78
N LYS A 156 16.96 10.36 15.68
CA LYS A 156 16.69 10.38 17.13
C LYS A 156 16.65 11.80 17.73
N SER A 157 17.58 12.65 17.34
CA SER A 157 17.64 14.04 17.84
C SER A 157 16.53 14.95 17.33
N LYS A 158 15.76 14.49 16.35
CA LYS A 158 14.68 15.24 15.68
C LYS A 158 13.28 14.73 16.08
N PHE A 159 13.20 13.70 16.93
CA PHE A 159 11.91 13.20 17.41
C PHE A 159 11.22 14.26 18.28
N SER A 160 9.92 14.41 18.05
CA SER A 160 9.07 15.42 18.67
C SER A 160 7.61 14.94 18.64
N GLU A 161 6.68 15.75 19.14
CA GLU A 161 5.24 15.46 19.00
C GLU A 161 4.79 15.37 17.53
N SER A 162 5.45 16.09 16.62
CA SER A 162 5.11 16.11 15.18
C SER A 162 5.79 15.00 14.39
N TYR A 163 6.88 14.41 14.90
CA TYR A 163 7.60 13.30 14.28
C TYR A 163 8.12 12.34 15.34
N THR A 164 7.51 11.21 15.48
CA THR A 164 7.80 10.22 16.53
C THR A 164 8.59 9.04 16.00
N PHE A 165 9.08 8.17 16.90
CA PHE A 165 9.68 6.89 16.52
C PHE A 165 8.71 6.00 15.74
N ASP A 166 7.43 6.04 16.05
CA ASP A 166 6.41 5.31 15.28
C ASP A 166 6.28 5.85 13.85
N ASP A 167 6.39 7.17 13.65
CA ASP A 167 6.41 7.77 12.31
C ASP A 167 7.64 7.34 11.51
N PHE A 168 8.80 7.27 12.18
CA PHE A 168 10.02 6.72 11.59
C PHE A 168 9.81 5.26 11.16
N CYS A 169 9.26 4.41 12.04
CA CYS A 169 8.99 3.00 11.72
C CYS A 169 7.99 2.84 10.56
N ASN A 170 6.98 3.69 10.50
CA ASN A 170 6.04 3.72 9.37
C ASN A 170 6.76 4.03 8.05
N CYS A 171 7.62 5.05 8.01
CA CYS A 171 8.40 5.36 6.81
C CYS A 171 9.43 4.27 6.48
N ALA A 172 10.03 3.66 7.50
CA ALA A 172 10.98 2.57 7.33
C ALA A 172 10.33 1.32 6.72
N SER A 173 9.02 1.10 6.93
CA SER A 173 8.29 -0.04 6.35
C SER A 173 8.17 0.01 4.83
N PHE A 174 8.37 1.19 4.21
CA PHE A 174 8.35 1.40 2.76
C PHE A 174 9.72 1.24 2.11
N GLN A 175 10.78 1.03 2.89
CA GLN A 175 12.13 0.97 2.33
C GLN A 175 12.39 -0.39 1.69
N TRP A 176 13.21 -0.39 0.64
CA TRP A 176 13.51 -1.59 -0.14
C TRP A 176 14.14 -2.70 0.71
N ARG A 177 13.66 -3.92 0.53
CA ARG A 177 14.09 -5.12 1.28
C ARG A 177 13.93 -5.04 2.80
N VAL A 178 13.10 -4.14 3.27
CA VAL A 178 12.69 -4.12 4.69
C VAL A 178 11.50 -5.09 4.86
N SER A 179 11.72 -6.34 4.45
CA SER A 179 10.72 -7.39 4.63
C SER A 179 10.65 -7.86 6.08
N SER A 180 9.44 -8.20 6.51
CA SER A 180 9.22 -8.90 7.78
C SER A 180 9.41 -10.41 7.67
N ARG A 181 9.63 -10.96 6.46
CA ARG A 181 9.79 -12.41 6.25
C ARG A 181 11.15 -12.90 6.73
N GLN A 182 11.14 -14.10 7.35
CA GLN A 182 12.36 -14.75 7.86
C GLN A 182 13.06 -15.62 6.80
N SER A 183 12.51 -15.79 5.59
CA SER A 183 13.05 -16.74 4.63
C SER A 183 14.17 -16.16 3.79
N SER A 184 15.31 -16.82 3.83
CA SER A 184 16.51 -16.53 3.03
C SER A 184 16.40 -16.88 1.55
N SER A 185 15.25 -17.40 1.08
CA SER A 185 15.07 -17.93 -0.27
C SER A 185 14.25 -17.02 -1.20
N ASP A 186 13.51 -16.02 -0.68
CA ASP A 186 12.68 -15.16 -1.51
C ASP A 186 13.42 -13.88 -1.91
N SER A 187 14.05 -13.91 -3.07
CA SER A 187 14.77 -12.78 -3.67
C SER A 187 13.85 -11.57 -3.97
N PHE A 188 12.54 -11.74 -3.92
CA PHE A 188 11.52 -10.75 -4.25
C PHE A 188 10.78 -10.15 -3.05
N ALA A 189 11.01 -10.62 -1.83
CA ALA A 189 10.30 -10.10 -0.66
C ALA A 189 10.67 -8.64 -0.36
N GLY A 190 9.67 -7.76 -0.23
CA GLY A 190 9.84 -6.34 0.10
C GLY A 190 10.10 -5.44 -1.11
N THR A 191 9.70 -5.84 -2.31
CA THR A 191 9.87 -5.06 -3.54
C THR A 191 8.61 -4.32 -3.98
N GLY A 192 7.40 -4.75 -3.59
CA GLY A 192 6.15 -4.21 -4.13
C GLY A 192 5.92 -2.74 -3.87
N LEU A 193 6.37 -2.21 -2.73
CA LEU A 193 6.26 -0.77 -2.49
C LEU A 193 7.26 0.04 -3.32
N THR A 194 8.41 -0.53 -3.69
CA THR A 194 9.31 0.11 -4.66
C THR A 194 8.76 0.02 -6.07
N THR A 195 8.11 -1.09 -6.42
CA THR A 195 7.39 -1.25 -7.70
C THR A 195 6.21 -0.27 -7.80
N LEU A 196 5.50 -0.01 -6.68
CA LEU A 196 4.47 1.02 -6.62
C LEU A 196 5.01 2.39 -7.05
N ILE A 197 6.19 2.76 -6.57
CA ILE A 197 6.79 4.06 -6.88
C ILE A 197 7.32 4.10 -8.31
N ASP A 198 8.18 3.16 -8.67
CA ASP A 198 8.83 3.15 -9.99
C ASP A 198 7.85 2.78 -11.11
N GLY A 199 7.03 1.76 -10.88
CA GLY A 199 6.14 1.22 -11.90
C GLY A 199 4.85 2.01 -12.08
N LEU A 200 4.29 2.57 -11.02
CA LEU A 200 2.97 3.20 -11.06
C LEU A 200 3.01 4.70 -10.86
N ILE A 201 3.63 5.20 -9.78
CA ILE A 201 3.63 6.63 -9.47
C ILE A 201 4.36 7.42 -10.55
N ASN A 202 5.54 6.97 -10.95
CA ASN A 202 6.37 7.68 -11.93
C ASN A 202 5.83 7.61 -13.37
N LYS A 203 5.04 6.59 -13.71
CA LYS A 203 4.41 6.41 -15.03
C LYS A 203 3.03 7.06 -15.14
N SER A 204 2.46 7.55 -14.06
CA SER A 204 1.12 8.14 -14.02
C SER A 204 1.15 9.64 -14.32
N GLU A 205 0.15 10.15 -15.04
CA GLU A 205 -0.03 11.59 -15.32
C GLU A 205 -0.37 12.40 -14.08
N SER A 206 -1.08 11.78 -13.14
CA SER A 206 -1.45 12.36 -11.85
C SER A 206 -1.63 11.25 -10.83
N VAL A 207 -1.24 11.55 -9.60
CA VAL A 207 -1.22 10.58 -8.51
C VAL A 207 -1.79 11.22 -7.26
N TYR A 208 -2.71 10.52 -6.60
CA TYR A 208 -3.16 10.83 -5.25
C TYR A 208 -3.17 9.54 -4.44
N CYS A 209 -2.04 9.23 -3.84
CA CYS A 209 -1.85 8.00 -3.08
C CYS A 209 -1.52 8.30 -1.63
N TYR A 210 -2.09 7.54 -0.72
CA TYR A 210 -1.75 7.58 0.70
C TYR A 210 -1.96 6.24 1.36
N VAL A 211 -1.30 6.06 2.51
CA VAL A 211 -1.53 4.93 3.41
C VAL A 211 -2.02 5.46 4.75
N TYR A 212 -3.10 4.87 5.26
CA TYR A 212 -3.68 5.22 6.54
C TYR A 212 -3.57 4.04 7.51
N SER A 213 -2.95 4.26 8.67
CA SER A 213 -2.79 3.25 9.70
C SER A 213 -2.76 3.90 11.09
N GLY A 214 -3.54 3.36 12.01
CA GLY A 214 -3.77 4.02 13.29
C GLY A 214 -4.46 5.38 13.08
N ASN A 215 -3.87 6.44 13.58
CA ASN A 215 -4.30 7.82 13.34
C ASN A 215 -3.36 8.57 12.37
N LYS A 216 -2.52 7.87 11.61
CA LYS A 216 -1.50 8.45 10.76
C LYS A 216 -1.80 8.19 9.29
N ILE A 217 -1.55 9.20 8.48
CA ILE A 217 -1.69 9.15 7.03
C ILE A 217 -0.32 9.51 6.45
N ILE A 218 0.21 8.60 5.63
CA ILE A 218 1.46 8.80 4.89
C ILE A 218 1.09 9.08 3.45
N ASN A 219 1.34 10.30 3.01
CA ASN A 219 1.02 10.77 1.67
C ASN A 219 2.20 10.54 0.73
N PHE A 220 1.94 9.97 -0.44
CA PHE A 220 2.91 9.85 -1.52
C PHE A 220 2.87 11.10 -2.39
N ILE A 221 3.66 12.10 -2.02
CA ILE A 221 3.69 13.38 -2.71
C ILE A 221 4.69 13.31 -3.85
N ASN A 222 4.25 13.67 -5.05
CA ASN A 222 5.12 13.70 -6.23
C ASN A 222 6.36 14.59 -5.97
N GLY A 223 7.53 14.09 -6.32
CA GLY A 223 8.83 14.72 -6.04
C GLY A 223 9.39 14.50 -4.63
N MET A 224 8.69 13.77 -3.75
CA MET A 224 9.16 13.40 -2.41
C MET A 224 9.23 11.89 -2.20
N VAL A 225 8.86 11.11 -3.21
CA VAL A 225 8.78 9.64 -3.17
C VAL A 225 9.56 8.97 -4.29
N SER A 226 10.69 9.54 -4.68
CA SER A 226 11.62 8.88 -5.58
C SER A 226 12.60 8.01 -4.80
N LEU A 227 13.18 7.02 -5.48
CA LEU A 227 14.18 6.12 -4.89
C LEU A 227 15.57 6.74 -4.98
N ASP A 228 16.31 6.74 -3.86
CA ASP A 228 17.73 7.08 -3.84
C ASP A 228 18.60 5.93 -4.39
N GLU A 229 19.94 6.09 -4.36
CA GLU A 229 20.92 5.09 -4.77
C GLU A 229 20.85 3.76 -3.99
N ASN A 230 20.33 3.81 -2.77
CA ASN A 230 20.07 2.65 -1.91
C ASN A 230 18.65 2.10 -2.10
N ARG A 231 17.87 2.68 -3.01
CA ARG A 231 16.44 2.42 -3.24
C ARG A 231 15.59 2.73 -2.01
N PHE A 232 15.96 3.76 -1.27
CA PHE A 232 15.20 4.30 -0.14
C PHE A 232 14.39 5.52 -0.57
N ILE A 233 13.27 5.74 0.10
CA ILE A 233 12.32 6.83 -0.13
C ILE A 233 12.44 7.82 1.00
N GLY A 234 12.79 9.08 0.69
CA GLY A 234 13.00 10.11 1.70
C GLY A 234 11.74 10.65 2.34
N PHE A 235 10.61 10.67 1.62
CA PHE A 235 9.39 11.39 2.01
C PHE A 235 9.64 12.87 2.30
N ASN A 236 10.66 13.44 1.67
CA ASN A 236 11.07 14.83 1.77
C ASN A 236 11.59 15.33 0.40
N LYS A 237 11.75 16.64 0.27
CA LYS A 237 12.14 17.26 -1.01
C LYS A 237 13.54 16.85 -1.49
N GLU A 238 14.42 16.55 -0.57
CA GLU A 238 15.79 16.10 -0.87
C GLU A 238 15.84 14.59 -1.20
N ASN A 239 14.74 13.89 -0.99
CA ASN A 239 14.65 12.44 -1.15
C ASN A 239 15.71 11.66 -0.35
N ASP A 240 16.07 12.16 0.83
CA ASP A 240 17.10 11.61 1.71
C ASP A 240 16.47 11.04 2.99
N PHE A 241 16.24 9.73 3.00
CA PHE A 241 15.74 9.04 4.19
C PHE A 241 16.79 8.90 5.29
N LEU A 242 18.06 8.83 4.93
CA LEU A 242 19.12 8.53 5.91
C LEU A 242 19.39 9.72 6.86
N ASN A 243 19.28 10.95 6.34
CA ASN A 243 19.73 12.14 7.09
C ASN A 243 18.60 13.14 7.38
N LYS A 244 17.47 13.04 6.66
CA LYS A 244 16.39 14.03 6.70
C LYS A 244 15.09 13.38 7.16
N ILE A 245 14.39 14.05 8.07
CA ILE A 245 13.04 13.63 8.46
C ILE A 245 12.05 13.87 7.31
N PRO A 246 10.95 13.13 7.24
CA PRO A 246 9.88 13.38 6.28
C PRO A 246 9.34 14.80 6.38
N ASP A 247 8.90 15.35 5.26
CA ASP A 247 8.19 16.63 5.22
C ASP A 247 6.87 16.53 6.01
N LYS A 248 6.45 17.64 6.62
CA LYS A 248 5.18 17.71 7.39
C LYS A 248 3.95 17.34 6.56
N SER A 249 4.01 17.57 5.24
CA SER A 249 2.96 17.21 4.31
C SER A 249 2.94 15.70 4.00
N SER A 250 4.07 15.02 4.13
CA SER A 250 4.17 13.57 3.87
C SER A 250 3.58 12.74 5.00
N ILE A 251 3.59 13.25 6.25
CA ILE A 251 2.97 12.57 7.39
C ILE A 251 1.95 13.50 8.02
N THR A 252 0.68 13.13 7.95
CA THR A 252 -0.43 13.86 8.57
C THR A 252 -1.16 13.01 9.60
N ARG A 253 -1.95 13.64 10.45
CA ARG A 253 -2.70 12.96 11.51
C ARG A 253 -4.19 13.11 11.31
N SER A 254 -4.92 12.04 11.53
CA SER A 254 -6.37 12.01 11.54
C SER A 254 -6.90 12.09 12.97
N ASN A 255 -8.09 12.65 13.13
CA ASN A 255 -8.85 12.59 14.39
C ASN A 255 -9.49 11.21 14.62
N TYR A 256 -9.44 10.33 13.64
CA TYR A 256 -9.99 8.98 13.71
C TYR A 256 -8.84 7.97 13.79
N ASN A 257 -9.11 6.81 14.39
CA ASN A 257 -8.15 5.71 14.47
C ASN A 257 -8.66 4.54 13.63
N LEU A 258 -7.84 4.07 12.70
CA LEU A 258 -8.08 2.86 11.92
C LEU A 258 -7.30 1.71 12.55
N ASN A 259 -7.99 0.66 12.98
CA ASN A 259 -7.34 -0.58 13.37
C ASN A 259 -7.03 -1.38 12.11
N GLY A 260 -5.76 -1.33 11.70
CA GLY A 260 -5.29 -1.94 10.47
C GLY A 260 -4.54 -0.98 9.55
N VAL A 261 -4.46 -1.35 8.28
CA VAL A 261 -3.80 -0.57 7.24
C VAL A 261 -4.74 -0.42 6.04
N LEU A 262 -4.90 0.80 5.57
CA LEU A 262 -5.63 1.14 4.36
C LEU A 262 -4.67 1.79 3.36
N TYR A 263 -4.55 1.20 2.19
CA TYR A 263 -3.92 1.81 1.03
C TYR A 263 -5.00 2.42 0.15
N ASN A 264 -4.89 3.71 -0.14
CA ASN A 264 -5.69 4.39 -1.14
C ASN A 264 -4.75 4.82 -2.27
N LEU A 265 -4.95 4.26 -3.43
CA LEU A 265 -4.10 4.48 -4.60
C LEU A 265 -4.98 5.00 -5.73
N ASN A 266 -4.80 6.26 -6.07
CA ASN A 266 -5.49 6.89 -7.20
C ASN A 266 -4.47 7.30 -8.25
N PHE A 267 -4.67 6.82 -9.48
CA PHE A 267 -3.81 7.08 -10.62
C PHE A 267 -4.63 7.59 -11.81
N ILE A 268 -4.11 8.58 -12.53
CA ILE A 268 -4.60 8.93 -13.85
C ILE A 268 -3.57 8.43 -14.86
N VAL A 269 -3.98 7.50 -15.70
CA VAL A 269 -3.11 6.86 -16.67
C VAL A 269 -3.66 7.02 -18.09
N LYS A 270 -2.76 6.97 -19.06
CA LYS A 270 -3.15 6.94 -20.46
C LYS A 270 -3.67 5.53 -20.79
N LYS A 271 -4.80 5.51 -21.52
CA LYS A 271 -5.36 4.27 -22.05
C LYS A 271 -4.54 3.74 -23.19
#